data_0a752695aef40ced817f68ec92ad7c75
#
_entry.id   0a752695aef40ced817f68ec92ad7c75
#
_cell.length_a   1.000
_cell.length_b   1.000
_cell.length_c   1.000
_cell.angle_alpha   90.00
_cell.angle_beta   90.00
_cell.angle_gamma   90.00
#
_symmetry.space_group_name_H-M   'P 1'
#
loop_
_entity.id
_entity.type
_entity.pdbx_description
1 polymer ?
#
loop_
_entity_poly.entity_id
_entity_poly.type
_entity_poly.pdbx_seq_one_letter_code
_entity_poly.pdbx_strand_id
1 'polypeptide(L)'
;MLPHFLKDSFMEKRLNWKSRIGFILAGAGAAIGLGAIWKFPFMAGSNGGAVFLFPYVVMSLTVGLALLLAEVTLGRMGRGSVVTTFRRIGGKGWAVWGYLGVLTGFCVLSFYSAIGGWTIAYLVDALFSPEFLSDKTQLAQHFGAFVSSPVACIVSQTSFIVLTAVAVAFGINKGIERMGKILMPLLLVMVLAIIIWSLTLPNSGGGLKYLFSWNPSAFNFQSLLMAMGFTFFSLCVGCGCMMTYGSYLGKTEDLSVSCASIVFLTTLSSILGGLLVMPAVFAFGLDPASGPNLTFITMPYVFAQFSFGQVLAVAFFLCLLFAAITSAVSMLELVVAFLVDELKFGRRNACLVSTV
;
A
#
# COMPACT_ATOMS: atom_id res chain seq x y z
N MET A 1 -22.30 30.92 12.13
CA MET A 1 -21.46 31.63 13.14
C MET A 1 -21.02 30.61 14.18
N LEU A 2 -19.80 30.13 14.09
CA LEU A 2 -19.22 29.24 15.11
C LEU A 2 -18.83 30.08 16.32
N PRO A 3 -19.12 29.61 17.54
CA PRO A 3 -18.83 30.37 18.77
C PRO A 3 -17.32 30.61 18.92
N HIS A 4 -16.97 31.88 19.17
CA HIS A 4 -15.59 32.38 19.34
C HIS A 4 -14.81 31.75 20.52
N PHE A 5 -15.45 30.96 21.37
CA PHE A 5 -14.87 30.31 22.56
C PHE A 5 -14.02 29.07 22.29
N LEU A 6 -13.94 28.59 21.05
CA LEU A 6 -13.13 27.41 20.67
C LEU A 6 -11.77 27.77 20.07
N LYS A 7 -11.38 29.06 20.12
CA LYS A 7 -10.32 29.56 19.26
C LYS A 7 -8.89 29.38 19.78
N ASP A 8 -8.62 29.25 21.05
CA ASP A 8 -7.22 29.40 21.49
C ASP A 8 -6.68 28.46 22.59
N SER A 9 -7.46 27.55 23.18
CA SER A 9 -6.98 26.73 24.29
C SER A 9 -6.66 25.27 24.03
N PHE A 10 -6.88 24.73 22.80
CA PHE A 10 -6.65 23.32 22.47
C PHE A 10 -5.84 23.07 21.18
N MET A 11 -5.17 24.08 20.65
CA MET A 11 -4.19 23.87 19.59
C MET A 11 -2.83 23.55 20.18
N GLU A 12 -2.70 22.43 20.88
CA GLU A 12 -1.41 21.78 21.00
C GLU A 12 -0.77 21.74 19.61
N LYS A 13 0.48 22.18 19.49
CA LYS A 13 1.21 22.28 18.20
C LYS A 13 1.26 20.90 17.54
N ARG A 14 0.19 20.53 16.79
CA ARG A 14 0.19 19.28 16.02
C ARG A 14 1.34 19.35 15.03
N LEU A 15 2.13 18.30 14.95
CA LEU A 15 3.23 18.17 13.99
C LEU A 15 2.68 18.39 12.58
N ASN A 16 3.31 19.24 11.80
CA ASN A 16 2.95 19.47 10.39
C ASN A 16 3.99 18.85 9.48
N TRP A 17 3.57 18.49 8.27
CA TRP A 17 4.49 18.13 7.19
C TRP A 17 5.48 19.28 6.95
N LYS A 18 6.74 18.95 6.73
CA LYS A 18 7.76 19.98 6.43
C LYS A 18 7.67 20.49 5.01
N SER A 19 7.18 19.66 4.08
CA SER A 19 7.10 20.00 2.68
C SER A 19 5.90 19.34 2.00
N ARG A 20 5.36 19.99 0.97
CA ARG A 20 4.33 19.46 0.08
C ARG A 20 4.76 18.13 -0.55
N ILE A 21 5.99 18.06 -1.06
CA ILE A 21 6.54 16.83 -1.63
C ILE A 21 6.58 15.71 -0.59
N GLY A 22 6.90 16.02 0.67
CA GLY A 22 6.87 15.05 1.76
C GLY A 22 5.49 14.47 1.98
N PHE A 23 4.45 15.30 1.99
CA PHE A 23 3.06 14.83 2.06
C PHE A 23 2.66 13.97 0.84
N ILE A 24 2.97 14.44 -0.38
CA ILE A 24 2.65 13.71 -1.61
C ILE A 24 3.33 12.33 -1.61
N LEU A 25 4.63 12.26 -1.31
CA LEU A 25 5.36 11.00 -1.29
C LEU A 25 4.92 10.07 -0.15
N ALA A 26 4.58 10.61 1.01
CA ALA A 26 4.03 9.80 2.10
C ALA A 26 2.62 9.30 1.79
N GLY A 27 1.76 10.14 1.21
CA GLY A 27 0.42 9.76 0.75
C GLY A 27 0.46 8.74 -0.38
N ALA A 28 1.32 8.98 -1.38
CA ALA A 28 1.57 8.01 -2.44
C ALA A 28 2.14 6.69 -1.87
N GLY A 29 3.09 6.75 -0.92
CA GLY A 29 3.63 5.57 -0.26
C GLY A 29 2.59 4.79 0.53
N ALA A 30 1.64 5.48 1.18
CA ALA A 30 0.50 4.84 1.82
C ALA A 30 -0.37 4.08 0.82
N ALA A 31 -0.56 4.65 -0.36
CA ALA A 31 -1.42 4.13 -1.43
C ALA A 31 -0.72 3.08 -2.33
N ILE A 32 0.59 3.23 -2.62
CA ILE A 32 1.34 2.38 -3.55
C ILE A 32 1.71 1.00 -2.97
N GLY A 33 1.52 0.72 -1.72
CA GLY A 33 1.85 -0.51 -1.00
C GLY A 33 1.86 -1.83 -1.79
N LEU A 34 1.71 -2.92 -1.10
CA LEU A 34 1.50 -4.25 -1.70
C LEU A 34 0.35 -4.26 -2.72
N GLY A 35 -0.58 -3.30 -2.62
CA GLY A 35 -1.70 -3.15 -3.56
C GLY A 35 -1.24 -3.01 -5.00
N ALA A 36 -0.27 -2.16 -5.28
CA ALA A 36 0.17 -1.88 -6.64
C ALA A 36 1.01 -3.02 -7.25
N ILE A 37 1.94 -3.59 -6.47
CA ILE A 37 2.92 -4.55 -7.01
C ILE A 37 2.43 -5.99 -6.88
N TRP A 38 1.64 -6.29 -5.84
CA TRP A 38 1.15 -7.63 -5.55
C TRP A 38 -0.30 -7.84 -5.99
N LYS A 39 -1.24 -7.01 -5.48
CA LYS A 39 -2.67 -7.23 -5.68
C LYS A 39 -3.14 -6.82 -7.07
N PHE A 40 -2.62 -5.74 -7.63
CA PHE A 40 -3.02 -5.27 -8.96
C PHE A 40 -2.77 -6.31 -10.07
N PRO A 41 -1.55 -6.92 -10.20
CA PRO A 41 -1.32 -7.89 -11.24
C PRO A 41 -2.31 -9.06 -11.19
N PHE A 42 -2.53 -9.64 -9.99
CA PHE A 42 -3.46 -10.75 -9.88
C PHE A 42 -4.93 -10.32 -10.13
N MET A 43 -5.33 -9.13 -9.69
CA MET A 43 -6.68 -8.61 -9.96
C MET A 43 -6.90 -8.39 -11.47
N ALA A 44 -5.92 -7.84 -12.16
CA ALA A 44 -5.94 -7.70 -13.61
C ALA A 44 -5.96 -9.06 -14.30
N GLY A 45 -5.15 -10.01 -13.81
CA GLY A 45 -5.11 -11.39 -14.32
C GLY A 45 -6.43 -12.14 -14.20
N SER A 46 -7.11 -11.99 -13.06
CA SER A 46 -8.37 -12.67 -12.77
C SER A 46 -9.60 -12.00 -13.39
N ASN A 47 -9.50 -10.73 -13.81
CA ASN A 47 -10.64 -9.92 -14.25
C ASN A 47 -10.50 -9.40 -15.71
N GLY A 48 -9.74 -10.12 -16.57
CA GLY A 48 -9.68 -9.85 -18.00
C GLY A 48 -8.73 -8.72 -18.42
N GLY A 49 -7.67 -8.45 -17.65
CA GLY A 49 -6.60 -7.52 -18.01
C GLY A 49 -7.10 -6.11 -18.27
N ALA A 50 -7.19 -5.69 -19.53
CA ALA A 50 -7.66 -4.36 -19.93
C ALA A 50 -9.08 -4.04 -19.44
N VAL A 51 -9.94 -5.04 -19.34
CA VAL A 51 -11.33 -4.89 -18.86
C VAL A 51 -11.40 -4.47 -17.39
N PHE A 52 -10.40 -4.83 -16.62
CA PHE A 52 -10.22 -4.35 -15.24
C PHE A 52 -9.44 -3.04 -15.19
N LEU A 53 -8.35 -2.92 -15.96
CA LEU A 53 -7.44 -1.78 -15.94
C LEU A 53 -8.13 -0.46 -16.30
N PHE A 54 -8.87 -0.41 -17.42
CA PHE A 54 -9.48 0.85 -17.86
C PHE A 54 -10.54 1.38 -16.88
N PRO A 55 -11.50 0.58 -16.39
CA PRO A 55 -12.41 1.04 -15.33
C PRO A 55 -11.68 1.47 -14.06
N TYR A 56 -10.63 0.77 -13.64
CA TYR A 56 -9.81 1.16 -12.50
C TYR A 56 -9.19 2.55 -12.69
N VAL A 57 -8.59 2.83 -13.85
CA VAL A 57 -8.00 4.16 -14.14
C VAL A 57 -9.07 5.25 -14.11
N VAL A 58 -10.20 5.04 -14.79
CA VAL A 58 -11.30 6.02 -14.81
C VAL A 58 -11.84 6.27 -13.40
N MET A 59 -12.09 5.22 -12.64
CA MET A 59 -12.60 5.34 -11.26
C MET A 59 -11.59 6.00 -10.31
N SER A 60 -10.30 5.71 -10.47
CA SER A 60 -9.26 6.35 -9.67
C SER A 60 -9.19 7.86 -9.91
N LEU A 61 -9.26 8.29 -11.18
CA LEU A 61 -9.18 9.68 -11.56
C LEU A 61 -10.49 10.48 -11.31
N THR A 62 -11.61 9.81 -11.10
CA THR A 62 -12.91 10.42 -10.83
C THR A 62 -13.33 10.22 -9.39
N VAL A 63 -13.97 9.11 -9.07
CA VAL A 63 -14.50 8.81 -7.75
C VAL A 63 -13.40 8.74 -6.70
N GLY A 64 -12.27 8.09 -7.01
CA GLY A 64 -11.12 7.96 -6.12
C GLY A 64 -10.53 9.32 -5.74
N LEU A 65 -10.32 10.19 -6.73
CA LEU A 65 -9.82 11.56 -6.49
C LEU A 65 -10.79 12.37 -5.63
N ALA A 66 -12.09 12.31 -5.90
CA ALA A 66 -13.09 13.03 -5.13
C ALA A 66 -13.12 12.58 -3.67
N LEU A 67 -13.08 11.27 -3.42
CA LEU A 67 -13.06 10.71 -2.07
C LEU A 67 -11.76 11.03 -1.32
N LEU A 68 -10.62 10.90 -1.99
CA LEU A 68 -9.33 11.26 -1.40
C LEU A 68 -9.29 12.74 -1.00
N LEU A 69 -9.76 13.63 -1.88
CA LEU A 69 -9.83 15.07 -1.61
C LEU A 69 -10.77 15.35 -0.43
N ALA A 70 -11.91 14.67 -0.36
CA ALA A 70 -12.86 14.81 0.76
C ALA A 70 -12.21 14.38 2.08
N GLU A 71 -11.57 13.19 2.14
CA GLU A 71 -10.90 12.72 3.36
C GLU A 71 -9.79 13.63 3.83
N VAL A 72 -8.90 14.05 2.93
CA VAL A 72 -7.79 14.95 3.26
C VAL A 72 -8.32 16.30 3.73
N THR A 73 -9.38 16.81 3.10
CA THR A 73 -10.04 18.07 3.50
C THR A 73 -10.63 17.95 4.91
N LEU A 74 -11.39 16.90 5.19
CA LEU A 74 -11.95 16.64 6.52
C LEU A 74 -10.84 16.54 7.57
N GLY A 75 -9.76 15.82 7.27
CA GLY A 75 -8.60 15.71 8.15
C GLY A 75 -7.97 17.06 8.46
N ARG A 76 -7.75 17.90 7.44
CA ARG A 76 -7.21 19.25 7.59
C ARG A 76 -8.12 20.17 8.41
N MET A 77 -9.44 20.04 8.24
CA MET A 77 -10.43 20.79 9.02
C MET A 77 -10.47 20.33 10.48
N GLY A 78 -10.47 19.02 10.70
CA GLY A 78 -10.60 18.44 12.03
C GLY A 78 -9.35 18.56 12.90
N ARG A 79 -8.14 18.56 12.28
CA ARG A 79 -6.84 18.64 12.96
C ARG A 79 -6.73 17.72 14.19
N GLY A 80 -7.19 16.50 14.03
CA GLY A 80 -7.24 15.49 15.07
C GLY A 80 -7.23 14.07 14.46
N SER A 81 -7.31 13.05 15.31
CA SER A 81 -7.59 11.68 14.88
C SER A 81 -8.91 11.63 14.08
N VAL A 82 -9.16 10.55 13.39
CA VAL A 82 -10.41 10.38 12.63
C VAL A 82 -11.64 10.55 13.54
N VAL A 83 -11.61 9.98 14.75
CA VAL A 83 -12.68 10.11 15.74
C VAL A 83 -12.87 11.57 16.17
N THR A 84 -11.78 12.26 16.51
CA THR A 84 -11.81 13.68 16.87
C THR A 84 -12.34 14.51 15.70
N THR A 85 -11.94 14.23 14.48
CA THR A 85 -12.35 14.95 13.27
C THR A 85 -13.85 14.84 13.06
N PHE A 86 -14.40 13.62 13.04
CA PHE A 86 -15.85 13.42 12.90
C PHE A 86 -16.65 14.05 14.02
N ARG A 87 -16.16 13.94 15.27
CA ARG A 87 -16.82 14.56 16.43
C ARG A 87 -16.84 16.09 16.34
N ARG A 88 -15.78 16.72 15.88
CA ARG A 88 -15.68 18.19 15.74
C ARG A 88 -16.56 18.73 14.63
N ILE A 89 -16.63 18.03 13.50
CA ILE A 89 -17.33 18.51 12.31
C ILE A 89 -18.82 18.13 12.37
N GLY A 90 -19.15 16.89 12.73
CA GLY A 90 -20.51 16.34 12.68
C GLY A 90 -21.19 16.23 14.06
N GLY A 91 -20.46 16.46 15.17
CA GLY A 91 -20.99 16.28 16.53
C GLY A 91 -20.75 14.87 17.08
N LYS A 92 -21.20 14.64 18.34
CA LYS A 92 -20.88 13.41 19.10
C LYS A 92 -21.33 12.13 18.41
N GLY A 93 -22.50 12.11 17.74
CA GLY A 93 -23.02 10.92 17.04
C GLY A 93 -22.16 10.50 15.85
N TRP A 94 -21.51 11.43 15.19
CA TRP A 94 -20.63 11.13 14.05
C TRP A 94 -19.29 10.48 14.43
N ALA A 95 -18.92 10.53 15.72
CA ALA A 95 -17.72 9.86 16.20
C ALA A 95 -17.72 8.35 15.94
N VAL A 96 -18.89 7.71 15.83
CA VAL A 96 -19.02 6.28 15.52
C VAL A 96 -18.33 5.91 14.21
N TRP A 97 -18.43 6.75 13.19
CA TRP A 97 -17.73 6.52 11.91
C TRP A 97 -16.21 6.60 12.05
N GLY A 98 -15.73 7.46 12.95
CA GLY A 98 -14.32 7.51 13.30
C GLY A 98 -13.82 6.24 13.98
N TYR A 99 -14.57 5.69 14.93
CA TYR A 99 -14.25 4.41 15.57
C TYR A 99 -14.25 3.25 14.58
N LEU A 100 -15.25 3.20 13.69
CA LEU A 100 -15.29 2.19 12.63
C LEU A 100 -14.08 2.30 11.68
N GLY A 101 -13.67 3.52 11.33
CA GLY A 101 -12.47 3.74 10.53
C GLY A 101 -11.19 3.23 11.22
N VAL A 102 -11.00 3.54 12.50
CA VAL A 102 -9.85 3.04 13.27
C VAL A 102 -9.87 1.53 13.38
N LEU A 103 -11.02 0.92 13.67
CA LEU A 103 -11.19 -0.54 13.73
C LEU A 103 -10.86 -1.18 12.37
N THR A 104 -11.37 -0.63 11.28
CA THR A 104 -11.07 -1.10 9.92
C THR A 104 -9.57 -1.02 9.64
N GLY A 105 -8.93 0.11 9.94
CA GLY A 105 -7.50 0.28 9.75
C GLY A 105 -6.67 -0.70 10.57
N PHE A 106 -7.07 -0.98 11.82
CA PHE A 106 -6.44 -1.98 12.67
C PHE A 106 -6.59 -3.40 12.10
N CYS A 107 -7.79 -3.80 11.69
CA CYS A 107 -8.02 -5.11 11.08
C CYS A 107 -7.23 -5.27 9.77
N VAL A 108 -7.18 -4.23 8.93
CA VAL A 108 -6.38 -4.24 7.70
C VAL A 108 -4.90 -4.37 8.01
N LEU A 109 -4.38 -3.60 8.99
CA LEU A 109 -2.97 -3.70 9.41
C LEU A 109 -2.62 -5.09 9.90
N SER A 110 -3.52 -5.76 10.63
CA SER A 110 -3.30 -7.10 11.18
C SER A 110 -3.01 -8.13 10.09
N PHE A 111 -3.84 -8.23 9.06
CA PHE A 111 -3.57 -9.16 7.95
C PHE A 111 -2.44 -8.67 7.04
N TYR A 112 -2.32 -7.36 6.85
CA TYR A 112 -1.30 -6.74 6.01
C TYR A 112 0.11 -6.98 6.55
N SER A 113 0.26 -6.93 7.89
CA SER A 113 1.53 -7.22 8.56
C SER A 113 1.97 -8.68 8.39
N ALA A 114 1.03 -9.62 8.30
CA ALA A 114 1.35 -11.02 8.00
C ALA A 114 1.97 -11.16 6.61
N ILE A 115 1.34 -10.56 5.58
CA ILE A 115 1.88 -10.57 4.21
C ILE A 115 3.20 -9.79 4.14
N GLY A 116 3.31 -8.67 4.86
CA GLY A 116 4.58 -7.94 5.00
C GLY A 116 5.68 -8.80 5.61
N GLY A 117 5.34 -9.65 6.60
CA GLY A 117 6.23 -10.65 7.17
C GLY A 117 6.70 -11.68 6.12
N TRP A 118 5.79 -12.17 5.27
CA TRP A 118 6.15 -13.08 4.17
C TRP A 118 7.19 -12.46 3.24
N THR A 119 7.10 -11.15 2.97
CA THR A 119 8.10 -10.47 2.13
C THR A 119 9.48 -10.43 2.78
N ILE A 120 9.54 -10.32 4.13
CA ILE A 120 10.81 -10.40 4.87
C ILE A 120 11.38 -11.81 4.80
N ALA A 121 10.57 -12.85 5.06
CA ALA A 121 11.02 -14.24 5.01
C ALA A 121 11.60 -14.56 3.63
N TYR A 122 10.88 -14.25 2.57
CA TYR A 122 11.32 -14.50 1.20
C TYR A 122 12.53 -13.64 0.76
N LEU A 123 12.69 -12.45 1.32
CA LEU A 123 13.90 -11.66 1.13
C LEU A 123 15.11 -12.31 1.80
N VAL A 124 14.93 -12.86 3.00
CA VAL A 124 15.97 -13.60 3.73
C VAL A 124 16.35 -14.86 2.97
N ASP A 125 15.37 -15.63 2.50
CA ASP A 125 15.61 -16.83 1.68
C ASP A 125 16.36 -16.49 0.39
N ALA A 126 15.96 -15.42 -0.31
CA ALA A 126 16.64 -14.96 -1.52
C ALA A 126 18.09 -14.52 -1.27
N LEU A 127 18.40 -13.98 -0.09
CA LEU A 127 19.75 -13.53 0.26
C LEU A 127 20.69 -14.67 0.69
N PHE A 128 20.17 -15.62 1.50
CA PHE A 128 21.01 -16.57 2.23
C PHE A 128 20.82 -18.02 1.80
N SER A 129 19.77 -18.32 1.05
CA SER A 129 19.42 -19.69 0.60
C SER A 129 19.17 -19.69 -0.91
N PRO A 130 20.19 -19.58 -1.76
CA PRO A 130 20.00 -19.53 -3.23
C PRO A 130 19.27 -20.78 -3.78
N GLU A 131 19.33 -21.92 -3.10
CA GLU A 131 18.59 -23.14 -3.42
C GLU A 131 17.08 -22.97 -3.30
N PHE A 132 16.61 -21.91 -2.65
CA PHE A 132 15.21 -21.50 -2.61
C PHE A 132 14.63 -21.29 -4.04
N LEU A 133 15.44 -20.80 -4.99
CA LEU A 133 15.04 -20.66 -6.39
C LEU A 133 15.12 -22.02 -7.09
N SER A 134 14.00 -22.69 -7.15
CA SER A 134 13.87 -24.07 -7.62
C SER A 134 12.68 -24.22 -8.57
N ASP A 135 12.28 -25.46 -8.83
CA ASP A 135 11.10 -25.73 -9.62
C ASP A 135 9.79 -25.28 -8.93
N LYS A 136 8.71 -25.14 -9.70
CA LYS A 136 7.41 -24.63 -9.24
C LYS A 136 6.81 -25.49 -8.11
N THR A 137 7.09 -26.81 -8.10
CA THR A 137 6.55 -27.76 -7.12
C THR A 137 7.24 -27.55 -5.76
N GLN A 138 8.56 -27.42 -5.77
CA GLN A 138 9.36 -27.15 -4.57
C GLN A 138 9.03 -25.78 -3.97
N LEU A 139 8.86 -24.73 -4.82
CA LEU A 139 8.42 -23.41 -4.40
C LEU A 139 7.02 -23.44 -3.77
N ALA A 140 6.10 -24.23 -4.32
CA ALA A 140 4.76 -24.40 -3.74
C ALA A 140 4.81 -25.13 -2.38
N GLN A 141 5.66 -26.15 -2.26
CA GLN A 141 5.89 -26.85 -0.99
C GLN A 141 6.55 -25.93 0.05
N HIS A 142 7.55 -25.16 -0.34
CA HIS A 142 8.20 -24.16 0.51
C HIS A 142 7.21 -23.14 1.05
N PHE A 143 6.40 -22.55 0.15
CA PHE A 143 5.34 -21.61 0.55
C PHE A 143 4.33 -22.24 1.50
N GLY A 144 3.86 -23.47 1.18
CA GLY A 144 2.93 -24.24 2.00
C GLY A 144 3.50 -24.54 3.39
N ALA A 145 4.75 -24.98 3.48
CA ALA A 145 5.43 -25.25 4.73
C ALA A 145 5.61 -23.98 5.58
N PHE A 146 5.99 -22.88 4.94
CA PHE A 146 6.14 -21.58 5.61
C PHE A 146 4.82 -21.09 6.21
N VAL A 147 3.74 -21.03 5.41
CA VAL A 147 2.41 -20.55 5.86
C VAL A 147 1.80 -21.48 6.91
N SER A 148 2.12 -22.77 6.88
CA SER A 148 1.66 -23.75 7.88
C SER A 148 2.48 -23.73 9.18
N SER A 149 3.60 -23.01 9.23
CA SER A 149 4.43 -22.87 10.43
C SER A 149 4.04 -21.63 11.24
N PRO A 150 3.34 -21.76 12.39
CA PRO A 150 2.97 -20.63 13.22
C PRO A 150 4.18 -19.81 13.68
N VAL A 151 5.27 -20.47 14.02
CA VAL A 151 6.49 -19.81 14.52
C VAL A 151 7.11 -18.96 13.42
N ALA A 152 7.27 -19.46 12.19
CA ALA A 152 7.83 -18.73 11.08
C ALA A 152 6.95 -17.50 10.73
N CYS A 153 5.62 -17.67 10.70
CA CYS A 153 4.67 -16.61 10.46
C CYS A 153 4.74 -15.53 11.56
N ILE A 154 4.73 -15.90 12.83
CA ILE A 154 4.77 -14.94 13.95
C ILE A 154 6.08 -14.16 13.97
N VAL A 155 7.23 -14.84 13.80
CA VAL A 155 8.55 -14.19 13.79
C VAL A 155 8.67 -13.20 12.65
N SER A 156 8.28 -13.58 11.44
CA SER A 156 8.35 -12.72 10.27
C SER A 156 7.37 -11.53 10.36
N GLN A 157 6.14 -11.76 10.83
CA GLN A 157 5.14 -10.71 11.07
C GLN A 157 5.62 -9.73 12.15
N THR A 158 6.14 -10.24 13.27
CA THR A 158 6.68 -9.42 14.36
C THR A 158 7.85 -8.56 13.87
N SER A 159 8.75 -9.13 13.08
CA SER A 159 9.85 -8.38 12.48
C SER A 159 9.34 -7.23 11.61
N PHE A 160 8.32 -7.48 10.77
CA PHE A 160 7.72 -6.46 9.92
C PHE A 160 7.04 -5.35 10.72
N ILE A 161 6.23 -5.70 11.72
CA ILE A 161 5.50 -4.69 12.50
C ILE A 161 6.46 -3.85 13.37
N VAL A 162 7.54 -4.44 13.88
CA VAL A 162 8.60 -3.71 14.61
C VAL A 162 9.28 -2.69 13.69
N LEU A 163 9.66 -3.06 12.46
CA LEU A 163 10.21 -2.11 11.49
C LEU A 163 9.25 -0.95 11.21
N THR A 164 7.97 -1.26 11.05
CA THR A 164 6.91 -0.26 10.84
C THR A 164 6.76 0.65 12.06
N ALA A 165 6.77 0.09 13.28
CA ALA A 165 6.63 0.84 14.54
C ALA A 165 7.80 1.78 14.77
N VAL A 166 9.02 1.38 14.46
CA VAL A 166 10.22 2.23 14.54
C VAL A 166 10.02 3.49 13.68
N ALA A 167 9.55 3.33 12.43
CA ALA A 167 9.31 4.47 11.56
C ALA A 167 8.25 5.43 12.13
N VAL A 168 7.14 4.89 12.67
CA VAL A 168 6.05 5.68 13.25
C VAL A 168 6.49 6.35 14.56
N ALA A 169 7.27 5.67 15.39
CA ALA A 169 7.75 6.21 16.68
C ALA A 169 8.64 7.47 16.52
N PHE A 170 9.39 7.59 15.41
CA PHE A 170 10.16 8.80 15.10
C PHE A 170 9.29 9.99 14.66
N GLY A 171 7.98 9.79 14.50
CA GLY A 171 7.00 10.83 14.16
C GLY A 171 6.97 11.20 12.68
N ILE A 172 6.10 12.17 12.36
CA ILE A 172 5.77 12.54 10.99
C ILE A 172 7.01 12.95 10.19
N ASN A 173 7.78 13.91 10.72
CA ASN A 173 8.86 14.54 9.96
C ASN A 173 10.14 13.68 9.84
N LYS A 174 10.56 13.06 10.94
CA LYS A 174 11.82 12.30 11.01
C LYS A 174 11.63 10.82 10.60
N GLY A 175 10.43 10.30 10.82
CA GLY A 175 10.05 8.94 10.46
C GLY A 175 9.36 8.89 9.09
N ILE A 176 8.07 9.19 9.05
CA ILE A 176 7.19 8.94 7.90
C ILE A 176 7.63 9.73 6.66
N GLU A 177 7.81 11.06 6.78
CA GLU A 177 8.19 11.92 5.65
C GLU A 177 9.58 11.56 5.11
N ARG A 178 10.57 11.35 5.98
CA ARG A 178 11.92 11.00 5.56
C ARG A 178 11.95 9.64 4.88
N MET A 179 11.24 8.67 5.43
CA MET A 179 11.14 7.33 4.87
C MET A 179 10.50 7.37 3.47
N GLY A 180 9.38 8.08 3.31
CA GLY A 180 8.73 8.24 2.00
C GLY A 180 9.63 8.88 0.97
N LYS A 181 10.42 9.91 1.33
CA LYS A 181 11.38 10.57 0.44
C LYS A 181 12.51 9.67 -0.05
N ILE A 182 12.88 8.66 0.72
CA ILE A 182 13.96 7.71 0.37
C ILE A 182 13.40 6.49 -0.34
N LEU A 183 12.38 5.84 0.26
CA LEU A 183 11.90 4.56 -0.24
C LEU A 183 11.11 4.68 -1.54
N MET A 184 10.34 5.77 -1.73
CA MET A 184 9.51 5.90 -2.95
C MET A 184 10.32 6.05 -4.24
N PRO A 185 11.35 6.94 -4.33
CA PRO A 185 12.20 6.99 -5.52
C PRO A 185 12.99 5.69 -5.74
N LEU A 186 13.50 5.08 -4.65
CA LEU A 186 14.23 3.82 -4.74
C LEU A 186 13.34 2.69 -5.27
N LEU A 187 12.13 2.58 -4.74
CA LEU A 187 11.10 1.65 -5.22
C LEU A 187 10.84 1.83 -6.73
N LEU A 188 10.66 3.08 -7.17
CA LEU A 188 10.41 3.37 -8.59
C LEU A 188 11.56 2.91 -9.48
N VAL A 189 12.81 3.22 -9.10
CA VAL A 189 14.00 2.80 -9.86
C VAL A 189 14.08 1.27 -9.96
N MET A 190 13.86 0.57 -8.84
CA MET A 190 13.91 -0.90 -8.82
C MET A 190 12.77 -1.52 -9.64
N VAL A 191 11.56 -1.01 -9.53
CA VAL A 191 10.41 -1.45 -10.34
C VAL A 191 10.70 -1.26 -11.82
N LEU A 192 11.21 -0.09 -12.24
CA LEU A 192 11.57 0.17 -13.64
C LEU A 192 12.67 -0.77 -14.14
N ALA A 193 13.68 -1.05 -13.33
CA ALA A 193 14.75 -1.99 -13.69
C ALA A 193 14.20 -3.41 -13.95
N ILE A 194 13.30 -3.91 -13.09
CA ILE A 194 12.68 -5.22 -13.26
C ILE A 194 11.71 -5.21 -14.47
N ILE A 195 10.98 -4.12 -14.72
CA ILE A 195 10.13 -3.99 -15.91
C ILE A 195 10.96 -4.07 -17.18
N ILE A 196 12.06 -3.32 -17.28
CA ILE A 196 12.94 -3.34 -18.44
C ILE A 196 13.41 -4.78 -18.70
N TRP A 197 13.86 -5.49 -17.66
CA TRP A 197 14.22 -6.90 -17.78
C TRP A 197 13.03 -7.76 -18.23
N SER A 198 11.86 -7.63 -17.60
CA SER A 198 10.66 -8.43 -17.93
C SER A 198 10.23 -8.26 -19.40
N LEU A 199 10.39 -7.05 -19.95
CA LEU A 199 10.07 -6.75 -21.35
C LEU A 199 11.09 -7.35 -22.35
N THR A 200 12.30 -7.69 -21.93
CA THR A 200 13.29 -8.36 -22.80
C THR A 200 13.03 -9.86 -22.94
N LEU A 201 12.10 -10.42 -22.17
CA LEU A 201 11.80 -11.86 -22.23
C LEU A 201 11.10 -12.25 -23.54
N PRO A 202 11.39 -13.44 -24.08
CA PRO A 202 10.67 -13.97 -25.24
C PRO A 202 9.16 -14.05 -24.95
N ASN A 203 8.32 -13.71 -25.91
CA ASN A 203 6.85 -13.73 -25.78
C ASN A 203 6.25 -12.76 -24.72
N SER A 204 7.03 -11.86 -24.15
CA SER A 204 6.56 -10.84 -23.18
C SER A 204 5.43 -9.95 -23.74
N GLY A 205 5.38 -9.79 -25.07
CA GLY A 205 4.31 -9.05 -25.76
C GLY A 205 2.89 -9.57 -25.50
N GLY A 206 2.74 -10.87 -25.17
CA GLY A 206 1.46 -11.45 -24.75
C GLY A 206 0.90 -10.78 -23.48
N GLY A 207 1.74 -10.52 -22.48
CA GLY A 207 1.37 -9.83 -21.26
C GLY A 207 0.98 -8.37 -21.48
N LEU A 208 1.69 -7.66 -22.39
CA LEU A 208 1.33 -6.30 -22.79
C LEU A 208 -0.03 -6.27 -23.49
N LYS A 209 -0.23 -7.16 -24.46
CA LYS A 209 -1.51 -7.29 -25.15
C LYS A 209 -2.65 -7.58 -24.17
N TYR A 210 -2.45 -8.47 -23.21
CA TYR A 210 -3.44 -8.79 -22.20
C TYR A 210 -3.81 -7.58 -21.32
N LEU A 211 -2.83 -6.79 -20.89
CA LEU A 211 -3.07 -5.61 -20.06
C LEU A 211 -3.74 -4.45 -20.79
N PHE A 212 -3.47 -4.26 -22.09
CA PHE A 212 -3.86 -3.04 -22.80
C PHE A 212 -4.87 -3.26 -23.94
N SER A 213 -5.07 -4.51 -24.41
CA SER A 213 -6.04 -4.77 -25.47
C SER A 213 -7.42 -5.05 -24.88
N TRP A 214 -8.35 -4.14 -25.16
CA TRP A 214 -9.74 -4.28 -24.73
C TRP A 214 -10.40 -5.49 -25.40
N ASN A 215 -10.96 -6.38 -24.59
CA ASN A 215 -11.75 -7.52 -25.04
C ASN A 215 -13.20 -7.39 -24.56
N PRO A 216 -14.15 -6.96 -25.42
CA PRO A 216 -15.54 -6.75 -25.01
C PRO A 216 -16.21 -8.01 -24.44
N SER A 217 -15.84 -9.20 -24.91
CA SER A 217 -16.43 -10.46 -24.47
C SER A 217 -16.06 -10.84 -23.03
N ALA A 218 -14.96 -10.30 -22.51
CA ALA A 218 -14.52 -10.49 -21.13
C ALA A 218 -15.17 -9.49 -20.15
N PHE A 219 -15.85 -8.46 -20.67
CA PHE A 219 -16.48 -7.44 -19.83
C PHE A 219 -17.69 -8.03 -19.11
N ASN A 220 -17.72 -7.85 -17.80
CA ASN A 220 -18.86 -8.17 -16.95
C ASN A 220 -18.96 -7.15 -15.81
N PHE A 221 -20.17 -7.07 -15.21
CA PHE A 221 -20.42 -6.12 -14.11
C PHE A 221 -19.53 -6.39 -12.88
N GLN A 222 -19.13 -7.63 -12.66
CA GLN A 222 -18.25 -7.99 -11.56
C GLN A 222 -16.84 -7.38 -11.73
N SER A 223 -16.28 -7.37 -12.96
CA SER A 223 -15.00 -6.72 -13.22
C SER A 223 -15.02 -5.23 -12.88
N LEU A 224 -16.16 -4.56 -13.15
CA LEU A 224 -16.38 -3.16 -12.78
C LEU A 224 -16.43 -2.96 -11.26
N LEU A 225 -17.17 -3.81 -10.54
CA LEU A 225 -17.22 -3.76 -9.07
C LEU A 225 -15.86 -4.03 -8.44
N MET A 226 -15.09 -4.99 -9.00
CA MET A 226 -13.73 -5.29 -8.55
C MET A 226 -12.77 -4.11 -8.81
N ALA A 227 -12.90 -3.43 -9.95
CA ALA A 227 -12.12 -2.23 -10.25
C ALA A 227 -12.44 -1.08 -9.26
N MET A 228 -13.73 -0.88 -8.92
CA MET A 228 -14.15 0.10 -7.92
C MET A 228 -13.62 -0.24 -6.53
N GLY A 229 -13.79 -1.49 -6.08
CA GLY A 229 -13.27 -1.95 -4.79
C GLY A 229 -11.74 -1.83 -4.70
N PHE A 230 -11.04 -2.14 -5.81
CA PHE A 230 -9.60 -1.98 -5.88
C PHE A 230 -9.19 -0.50 -5.87
N THR A 231 -9.95 0.41 -6.46
CA THR A 231 -9.71 1.86 -6.40
C THR A 231 -9.70 2.35 -4.94
N PHE A 232 -10.70 1.97 -4.15
CA PHE A 232 -10.76 2.37 -2.74
C PHE A 232 -9.61 1.78 -1.92
N PHE A 233 -9.30 0.51 -2.16
CA PHE A 233 -8.19 -0.16 -1.50
C PHE A 233 -6.85 0.48 -1.87
N SER A 234 -6.58 0.72 -3.16
CA SER A 234 -5.30 1.25 -3.64
C SER A 234 -5.04 2.69 -3.20
N LEU A 235 -6.09 3.50 -3.03
CA LEU A 235 -5.96 4.88 -2.55
C LEU A 235 -6.02 5.01 -1.02
N CYS A 236 -6.15 3.91 -0.28
CA CYS A 236 -6.32 3.89 1.18
C CYS A 236 -7.45 4.80 1.66
N VAL A 237 -8.54 4.93 0.90
CA VAL A 237 -9.72 5.71 1.27
C VAL A 237 -10.77 4.84 1.95
N GLY A 238 -11.57 5.43 2.83
CA GLY A 238 -12.64 4.78 3.57
C GLY A 238 -12.27 4.34 5.00
N CYS A 239 -10.99 4.11 5.30
CA CYS A 239 -10.53 3.76 6.64
C CYS A 239 -10.04 4.95 7.48
N GLY A 240 -9.79 6.12 6.84
CA GLY A 240 -9.35 7.33 7.53
C GLY A 240 -7.83 7.53 7.59
N CYS A 241 -7.03 6.71 6.90
CA CYS A 241 -5.58 6.92 6.79
C CYS A 241 -5.27 8.28 6.16
N MET A 242 -5.93 8.61 5.05
CA MET A 242 -5.74 9.87 4.36
C MET A 242 -6.30 11.05 5.15
N MET A 243 -7.37 10.86 5.92
CA MET A 243 -7.87 11.86 6.87
C MET A 243 -6.83 12.13 7.97
N THR A 244 -6.19 11.09 8.51
CA THR A 244 -5.12 11.24 9.50
C THR A 244 -3.95 12.03 8.91
N TYR A 245 -3.48 11.70 7.71
CA TYR A 245 -2.42 12.43 7.03
C TYR A 245 -2.82 13.87 6.71
N GLY A 246 -4.06 14.10 6.29
CA GLY A 246 -4.65 15.42 6.07
C GLY A 246 -4.62 16.30 7.32
N SER A 247 -4.78 15.69 8.51
CA SER A 247 -4.78 16.42 9.79
C SER A 247 -3.43 17.07 10.13
N TYR A 248 -2.35 16.64 9.50
CA TYR A 248 -1.01 17.21 9.63
C TYR A 248 -0.67 18.26 8.57
N LEU A 249 -1.62 18.61 7.68
CA LEU A 249 -1.40 19.61 6.64
C LEU A 249 -1.56 21.04 7.17
N GLY A 250 -0.68 21.92 6.68
CA GLY A 250 -0.81 23.36 6.89
C GLY A 250 -2.02 23.97 6.17
N LYS A 251 -2.40 25.19 6.56
CA LYS A 251 -3.54 25.90 5.96
C LYS A 251 -3.30 26.35 4.52
N THR A 252 -2.04 26.56 4.13
CA THR A 252 -1.63 27.16 2.85
C THR A 252 -1.43 26.11 1.74
N GLU A 253 -1.48 24.82 2.07
CA GLU A 253 -1.25 23.75 1.10
C GLU A 253 -2.42 23.61 0.10
N ASP A 254 -2.08 23.49 -1.18
CA ASP A 254 -3.04 23.21 -2.25
C ASP A 254 -3.39 21.72 -2.23
N LEU A 255 -4.60 21.42 -1.74
CA LEU A 255 -5.07 20.04 -1.63
C LEU A 255 -5.36 19.40 -2.98
N SER A 256 -5.89 20.19 -3.93
CA SER A 256 -6.30 19.66 -5.22
C SER A 256 -5.10 19.09 -5.98
N VAL A 257 -4.02 19.87 -6.06
CA VAL A 257 -2.79 19.42 -6.73
C VAL A 257 -2.12 18.27 -5.96
N SER A 258 -2.12 18.32 -4.63
CA SER A 258 -1.50 17.25 -3.81
C SER A 258 -2.27 15.94 -3.93
N CYS A 259 -3.60 15.96 -3.84
CA CYS A 259 -4.43 14.77 -4.00
C CYS A 259 -4.39 14.21 -5.43
N ALA A 260 -4.44 15.08 -6.46
CA ALA A 260 -4.29 14.66 -7.84
C ALA A 260 -2.93 13.99 -8.10
N SER A 261 -1.84 14.53 -7.52
CA SER A 261 -0.51 13.91 -7.60
C SER A 261 -0.47 12.54 -6.94
N ILE A 262 -1.09 12.36 -5.76
CA ILE A 262 -1.17 11.07 -5.08
C ILE A 262 -1.93 10.06 -5.94
N VAL A 263 -3.11 10.42 -6.46
CA VAL A 263 -3.91 9.53 -7.33
C VAL A 263 -3.14 9.15 -8.59
N PHE A 264 -2.50 10.12 -9.24
CA PHE A 264 -1.70 9.88 -10.44
C PHE A 264 -0.55 8.91 -10.16
N LEU A 265 0.24 9.15 -9.11
CA LEU A 265 1.37 8.28 -8.74
C LEU A 265 0.90 6.87 -8.37
N THR A 266 -0.22 6.75 -7.66
CA THR A 266 -0.79 5.44 -7.26
C THR A 266 -1.29 4.67 -8.47
N THR A 267 -2.04 5.31 -9.36
CA THR A 267 -2.56 4.70 -10.58
C THR A 267 -1.42 4.27 -11.51
N LEU A 268 -0.42 5.15 -11.69
CA LEU A 268 0.78 4.84 -12.47
C LEU A 268 1.53 3.64 -11.87
N SER A 269 1.72 3.61 -10.55
CA SER A 269 2.43 2.51 -9.88
C SER A 269 1.70 1.17 -10.00
N SER A 270 0.36 1.17 -9.99
CA SER A 270 -0.43 -0.04 -10.25
C SER A 270 -0.21 -0.55 -11.68
N ILE A 271 -0.20 0.35 -12.67
CA ILE A 271 0.11 -0.02 -14.06
C ILE A 271 1.54 -0.57 -14.17
N LEU A 272 2.50 0.07 -13.53
CA LEU A 272 3.89 -0.41 -13.49
C LEU A 272 3.99 -1.79 -12.81
N GLY A 273 3.23 -2.04 -11.74
CA GLY A 273 3.13 -3.38 -11.14
C GLY A 273 2.60 -4.44 -12.10
N GLY A 274 1.59 -4.10 -12.90
CA GLY A 274 1.10 -4.95 -13.99
C GLY A 274 2.17 -5.22 -15.05
N LEU A 275 2.90 -4.18 -15.47
CA LEU A 275 4.01 -4.27 -16.42
C LEU A 275 5.22 -5.04 -15.88
N LEU A 276 5.41 -5.05 -14.57
CA LEU A 276 6.47 -5.83 -13.94
C LEU A 276 6.19 -7.33 -14.01
N VAL A 277 4.93 -7.74 -13.78
CA VAL A 277 4.56 -9.13 -13.57
C VAL A 277 4.03 -9.78 -14.85
N MET A 278 3.10 -9.15 -15.59
CA MET A 278 2.39 -9.78 -16.70
C MET A 278 3.30 -10.21 -17.86
N PRO A 279 4.27 -9.40 -18.33
CA PRO A 279 5.16 -9.85 -19.41
C PRO A 279 5.96 -11.10 -19.01
N ALA A 280 6.42 -11.18 -17.76
CA ALA A 280 7.14 -12.36 -17.25
C ALA A 280 6.24 -13.59 -17.15
N VAL A 281 5.02 -13.44 -16.64
CA VAL A 281 4.03 -14.53 -16.55
C VAL A 281 3.69 -15.12 -17.93
N PHE A 282 3.42 -14.27 -18.90
CA PHE A 282 3.10 -14.69 -20.27
C PHE A 282 4.31 -15.24 -21.05
N ALA A 283 5.51 -14.74 -20.76
CA ALA A 283 6.74 -15.28 -21.36
C ALA A 283 6.95 -16.76 -21.03
N PHE A 284 6.53 -17.21 -19.85
CA PHE A 284 6.64 -18.59 -19.38
C PHE A 284 5.33 -19.39 -19.49
N GLY A 285 4.29 -18.85 -20.12
CA GLY A 285 3.00 -19.52 -20.28
C GLY A 285 2.30 -19.86 -18.95
N LEU A 286 2.51 -19.03 -17.93
CA LEU A 286 1.97 -19.25 -16.59
C LEU A 286 0.58 -18.61 -16.45
N ASP A 287 -0.20 -19.06 -15.45
CA ASP A 287 -1.55 -18.55 -15.21
C ASP A 287 -1.51 -17.18 -14.50
N PRO A 288 -2.00 -16.10 -15.15
CA PRO A 288 -2.05 -14.78 -14.55
C PRO A 288 -3.09 -14.65 -13.41
N ALA A 289 -4.01 -15.62 -13.28
CA ALA A 289 -5.08 -15.63 -12.29
C ALA A 289 -4.72 -16.42 -11.02
N SER A 290 -3.45 -16.82 -10.83
CA SER A 290 -3.02 -17.68 -9.70
C SER A 290 -3.05 -17.02 -8.31
N GLY A 291 -3.60 -15.82 -8.20
CA GLY A 291 -3.82 -15.14 -6.90
C GLY A 291 -2.52 -14.78 -6.17
N PRO A 292 -2.46 -14.96 -4.83
CA PRO A 292 -1.24 -14.69 -4.04
C PRO A 292 -0.02 -15.50 -4.48
N ASN A 293 -0.24 -16.68 -5.06
CA ASN A 293 0.81 -17.54 -5.59
C ASN A 293 1.61 -16.89 -6.72
N LEU A 294 1.02 -15.91 -7.41
CA LEU A 294 1.68 -15.15 -8.46
C LEU A 294 2.99 -14.51 -7.97
N THR A 295 2.98 -13.98 -6.76
CA THR A 295 4.12 -13.26 -6.18
C THR A 295 5.11 -14.19 -5.47
N PHE A 296 4.61 -15.17 -4.72
CA PHE A 296 5.44 -15.98 -3.82
C PHE A 296 5.86 -17.33 -4.42
N ILE A 297 5.23 -17.75 -5.52
CA ILE A 297 5.58 -18.99 -6.22
C ILE A 297 5.96 -18.71 -7.68
N THR A 298 5.10 -17.98 -8.42
CA THR A 298 5.28 -17.81 -9.86
C THR A 298 6.48 -16.89 -10.18
N MET A 299 6.63 -15.75 -9.50
CA MET A 299 7.76 -14.85 -9.75
C MET A 299 9.11 -15.47 -9.35
N PRO A 300 9.29 -16.10 -8.17
CA PRO A 300 10.51 -16.85 -7.86
C PRO A 300 10.84 -17.94 -8.88
N TYR A 301 9.83 -18.68 -9.37
CA TYR A 301 10.03 -19.67 -10.44
C TYR A 301 10.57 -19.02 -11.72
N VAL A 302 10.01 -17.87 -12.13
CA VAL A 302 10.52 -17.12 -13.29
C VAL A 302 11.98 -16.71 -13.08
N PHE A 303 12.31 -16.20 -11.90
CA PHE A 303 13.70 -15.81 -11.58
C PHE A 303 14.65 -17.00 -11.59
N ALA A 304 14.22 -18.18 -11.13
CA ALA A 304 15.02 -19.40 -11.13
C ALA A 304 15.50 -19.85 -12.53
N GLN A 305 14.85 -19.36 -13.59
CA GLN A 305 15.26 -19.69 -14.98
C GLN A 305 16.53 -18.95 -15.44
N PHE A 306 17.08 -18.04 -14.62
CA PHE A 306 18.22 -17.19 -14.99
C PHE A 306 19.38 -17.36 -14.01
N SER A 307 20.60 -17.32 -14.53
CA SER A 307 21.83 -17.40 -13.71
C SER A 307 21.96 -16.27 -12.70
N PHE A 308 21.35 -15.11 -12.95
CA PHE A 308 21.27 -13.96 -12.03
C PHE A 308 19.93 -13.86 -11.29
N GLY A 309 19.13 -14.93 -11.30
CA GLY A 309 17.81 -14.98 -10.71
C GLY A 309 17.75 -14.62 -9.23
N GLN A 310 18.82 -14.94 -8.47
CA GLN A 310 18.94 -14.53 -7.06
C GLN A 310 18.91 -13.00 -6.92
N VAL A 311 19.64 -12.27 -7.77
CA VAL A 311 19.66 -10.79 -7.74
C VAL A 311 18.26 -10.22 -8.05
N LEU A 312 17.56 -10.82 -9.04
CA LEU A 312 16.19 -10.44 -9.37
C LEU A 312 15.23 -10.70 -8.21
N ALA A 313 15.33 -11.85 -7.54
CA ALA A 313 14.50 -12.20 -6.41
C ALA A 313 14.74 -11.23 -5.23
N VAL A 314 16.00 -10.95 -4.91
CA VAL A 314 16.36 -9.96 -3.86
C VAL A 314 15.79 -8.58 -4.21
N ALA A 315 15.97 -8.09 -5.44
CA ALA A 315 15.46 -6.81 -5.89
C ALA A 315 13.92 -6.76 -5.80
N PHE A 316 13.25 -7.82 -6.23
CA PHE A 316 11.80 -7.92 -6.23
C PHE A 316 11.21 -7.93 -4.81
N PHE A 317 11.72 -8.79 -3.91
CA PHE A 317 11.23 -8.84 -2.53
C PHE A 317 11.61 -7.60 -1.73
N LEU A 318 12.72 -6.94 -2.05
CA LEU A 318 13.09 -5.64 -1.47
C LEU A 318 12.11 -4.54 -1.93
N CYS A 319 11.70 -4.53 -3.21
CA CYS A 319 10.64 -3.65 -3.71
C CYS A 319 9.32 -3.88 -2.95
N LEU A 320 8.92 -5.13 -2.79
CA LEU A 320 7.71 -5.48 -2.05
C LEU A 320 7.78 -5.04 -0.60
N LEU A 321 8.93 -5.22 0.06
CA LEU A 321 9.13 -4.80 1.44
C LEU A 321 9.04 -3.28 1.59
N PHE A 322 9.65 -2.51 0.70
CA PHE A 322 9.56 -1.04 0.73
C PHE A 322 8.13 -0.56 0.51
N ALA A 323 7.43 -1.13 -0.46
CA ALA A 323 6.02 -0.86 -0.69
C ALA A 323 5.16 -1.24 0.52
N ALA A 324 5.41 -2.40 1.13
CA ALA A 324 4.70 -2.86 2.30
C ALA A 324 4.87 -1.93 3.51
N ILE A 325 6.11 -1.55 3.83
CA ILE A 325 6.41 -0.69 4.98
C ILE A 325 5.75 0.69 4.82
N THR A 326 5.83 1.30 3.64
CA THR A 326 5.27 2.65 3.42
C THR A 326 3.76 2.70 3.64
N SER A 327 3.03 1.65 3.26
CA SER A 327 1.60 1.54 3.52
C SER A 327 1.27 1.16 4.95
N ALA A 328 1.99 0.21 5.54
CA ALA A 328 1.77 -0.21 6.94
C ALA A 328 1.96 0.95 7.92
N VAL A 329 2.93 1.83 7.65
CA VAL A 329 3.17 3.05 8.44
C VAL A 329 1.94 3.95 8.47
N SER A 330 1.19 4.11 7.38
CA SER A 330 -0.02 4.93 7.35
C SER A 330 -1.16 4.34 8.17
N MET A 331 -1.31 3.02 8.13
CA MET A 331 -2.32 2.30 8.90
C MET A 331 -1.98 2.31 10.40
N LEU A 332 -0.71 2.10 10.74
CA LEU A 332 -0.25 2.18 12.14
C LEU A 332 -0.39 3.61 12.68
N GLU A 333 -0.06 4.64 11.88
CA GLU A 333 -0.22 6.04 12.27
C GLU A 333 -1.69 6.40 12.55
N LEU A 334 -2.64 5.84 11.81
CA LEU A 334 -4.07 5.99 12.08
C LEU A 334 -4.43 5.55 13.50
N VAL A 335 -3.96 4.35 13.91
CA VAL A 335 -4.21 3.79 15.25
C VAL A 335 -3.47 4.59 16.32
N VAL A 336 -2.20 4.92 16.09
CA VAL A 336 -1.38 5.73 16.99
C VAL A 336 -1.99 7.11 17.21
N ALA A 337 -2.44 7.79 16.14
CA ALA A 337 -3.11 9.09 16.25
C ALA A 337 -4.39 9.01 17.09
N PHE A 338 -5.17 7.93 16.95
CA PHE A 338 -6.33 7.68 17.80
C PHE A 338 -5.95 7.53 19.27
N LEU A 339 -4.97 6.69 19.60
CA LEU A 339 -4.51 6.47 20.98
C LEU A 339 -3.96 7.76 21.63
N VAL A 340 -3.22 8.56 20.87
CA VAL A 340 -2.67 9.84 21.34
C VAL A 340 -3.78 10.87 21.56
N ASP A 341 -4.69 11.05 20.60
CA ASP A 341 -5.68 12.13 20.66
C ASP A 341 -6.84 11.81 21.61
N GLU A 342 -7.32 10.57 21.63
CA GLU A 342 -8.51 10.18 22.42
C GLU A 342 -8.14 9.61 23.79
N LEU A 343 -7.13 8.74 23.86
CA LEU A 343 -6.73 8.06 25.09
C LEU A 343 -5.55 8.73 25.79
N LYS A 344 -5.00 9.82 25.20
CA LYS A 344 -3.90 10.62 25.78
C LYS A 344 -2.61 9.85 26.06
N PHE A 345 -2.38 8.77 25.29
CA PHE A 345 -1.11 8.06 25.37
C PHE A 345 0.03 8.92 24.83
N GLY A 346 1.22 8.82 25.44
CA GLY A 346 2.44 9.32 24.81
C GLY A 346 2.72 8.54 23.52
N ARG A 347 3.21 9.21 22.46
CA ARG A 347 3.41 8.61 21.13
C ARG A 347 4.16 7.27 21.14
N ARG A 348 5.24 7.17 21.93
CA ARG A 348 6.02 5.92 22.05
C ARG A 348 5.19 4.77 22.62
N ASN A 349 4.44 5.05 23.69
CA ASN A 349 3.55 4.05 24.32
C ASN A 349 2.39 3.68 23.39
N ALA A 350 1.84 4.65 22.65
CA ALA A 350 0.82 4.39 21.65
C ALA A 350 1.34 3.45 20.54
N CYS A 351 2.57 3.66 20.04
CA CYS A 351 3.19 2.76 19.09
C CYS A 351 3.36 1.34 19.68
N LEU A 352 3.87 1.20 20.89
CA LEU A 352 4.06 -0.10 21.53
C LEU A 352 2.72 -0.85 21.69
N VAL A 353 1.68 -0.18 22.20
CA VAL A 353 0.35 -0.80 22.38
C VAL A 353 -0.29 -1.17 21.06
N SER A 354 -0.01 -0.44 19.98
CA SER A 354 -0.58 -0.73 18.65
C SER A 354 0.13 -1.88 17.92
N THR A 355 1.28 -2.33 18.40
CA THR A 355 2.12 -3.37 17.76
C THR A 355 2.04 -4.72 18.47
N VAL A 356 1.48 -4.76 19.65
CA VAL A 356 1.18 -5.97 20.43
C VAL A 356 -0.25 -6.43 20.16
#